data_534c585e49da141014c250224f73e0b0
#
_entry.id   534c585e49da141014c250224f73e0b0
#
_cell.length_a   1.000
_cell.length_b   1.000
_cell.length_c   1.000
_cell.angle_alpha   90.00
_cell.angle_beta   90.00
_cell.angle_gamma   90.00
#
_symmetry.space_group_name_H-M   'P 1'
#
loop_
_entity.id
_entity.type
_entity.pdbx_description
1 polymer ?
#
loop_
_entity_poly.entity_id
_entity_poly.type
_entity_poly.pdbx_seq_one_letter_code
_entity_poly.pdbx_strand_id
1 'polypeptide(L)'
;MIGTYAAVVAVSGASLAIGQAAIGLCGWRRWSWLAPAVGLALICAICWATVRLPGDGVVSAIVVALAAAGSVAYLWGRLEGGGDALRAGWPVALVALLAASLPFLVEGHFGILGTSFNPDMSQHLLAADRLADGEASQLLRQGYPLGPHAVAVAVNKGLGIGLVQGFSGITVAVAVLAPLTALAAFAELRPLPRTAAALVVGLAYVVASYFAQGAFKETIEALFLLAFVLALREATTSWRDLSLRFVPAALIAAGSIYTYSFPSLVWLGPALVIWLAVEAVATRGRLPWRPLGLAILVFVVLIAPELGRLVDFKQFETFDPDGPGLGNLFGQLSPFEALGIWPSGDFRLAPGDGAMPAVGYYLGAVFALVLLIHGIHRSWQRRETAILSGLAAVALAYAAARLGGTPYTAAKAIEIAAPLVALTILLPLLWEADWRLSRPIADKGATPAVARAAAAVFLLAAGACSALALANAPVGPTTYSPALTGLRPLVADDSTLVIASDSLIADEHGTPYIAWELRGGRVCIAAESEIDATPPAGVRFVVTRGDAGDRPYPRLRVRRLAPPYVLWEPSGTVTAKSPCPLIAVRQARQGPAR
;
A
#
# COMPACT_ATOMS: atom_id res chain seq x y z
N MET A 1 -7.08 11.22 15.80
CA MET A 1 -6.17 10.34 16.57
C MET A 1 -6.84 9.01 16.96
N ILE A 2 -7.79 8.99 17.89
CA ILE A 2 -8.41 7.73 18.40
C ILE A 2 -8.92 6.85 17.26
N GLY A 3 -9.65 7.41 16.30
CA GLY A 3 -10.19 6.65 15.16
C GLY A 3 -9.11 6.00 14.29
N THR A 4 -7.99 6.68 14.03
CA THR A 4 -6.86 6.13 13.27
C THR A 4 -6.27 4.92 13.99
N TYR A 5 -5.99 5.01 15.28
CA TYR A 5 -5.46 3.88 16.04
C TYR A 5 -6.48 2.76 16.26
N ALA A 6 -7.77 3.08 16.39
CA ALA A 6 -8.82 2.06 16.39
C ALA A 6 -8.82 1.25 15.08
N ALA A 7 -8.66 1.92 13.94
CA ALA A 7 -8.49 1.25 12.65
C ALA A 7 -7.23 0.37 12.60
N VAL A 8 -6.09 0.87 13.11
CA VAL A 8 -4.85 0.07 13.21
C VAL A 8 -5.07 -1.22 13.98
N VAL A 9 -5.68 -1.12 15.16
CA VAL A 9 -5.95 -2.28 16.03
C VAL A 9 -6.92 -3.26 15.36
N ALA A 10 -7.99 -2.75 14.76
CA ALA A 10 -9.00 -3.58 14.10
C ALA A 10 -8.39 -4.33 12.90
N VAL A 11 -7.70 -3.62 12.00
CA VAL A 11 -7.10 -4.24 10.80
C VAL A 11 -5.99 -5.20 11.20
N SER A 12 -5.08 -4.80 12.08
CA SER A 12 -3.97 -5.66 12.50
C SER A 12 -4.46 -6.89 13.27
N GLY A 13 -5.37 -6.71 14.21
CA GLY A 13 -5.93 -7.81 15.00
C GLY A 13 -6.69 -8.82 14.15
N ALA A 14 -7.55 -8.33 13.24
CA ALA A 14 -8.25 -9.18 12.30
C ALA A 14 -7.29 -9.91 11.35
N SER A 15 -6.25 -9.23 10.84
CA SER A 15 -5.22 -9.84 9.99
C SER A 15 -4.50 -10.97 10.71
N LEU A 16 -4.06 -10.75 11.94
CA LEU A 16 -3.38 -11.77 12.74
C LEU A 16 -4.28 -13.00 12.99
N ALA A 17 -5.53 -12.78 13.39
CA ALA A 17 -6.46 -13.86 13.72
C ALA A 17 -6.86 -14.67 12.47
N ILE A 18 -7.33 -14.00 11.43
CA ILE A 18 -7.82 -14.64 10.19
C ILE A 18 -6.66 -15.35 9.48
N GLY A 19 -5.49 -14.69 9.40
CA GLY A 19 -4.33 -15.27 8.74
C GLY A 19 -3.80 -16.51 9.46
N GLN A 20 -3.69 -16.47 10.79
CA GLN A 20 -3.26 -17.64 11.55
C GLN A 20 -4.27 -18.80 11.46
N ALA A 21 -5.57 -18.50 11.47
CA ALA A 21 -6.59 -19.53 11.28
C ALA A 21 -6.50 -20.17 9.90
N ALA A 22 -6.31 -19.38 8.83
CA ALA A 22 -6.13 -19.89 7.48
C ALA A 22 -4.89 -20.79 7.36
N ILE A 23 -3.77 -20.41 7.97
CA ILE A 23 -2.56 -21.23 8.04
C ILE A 23 -2.81 -22.50 8.87
N GLY A 24 -3.57 -22.38 9.96
CA GLY A 24 -4.00 -23.52 10.78
C GLY A 24 -4.84 -24.54 10.00
N LEU A 25 -5.74 -24.07 9.14
CA LEU A 25 -6.53 -24.91 8.23
C LEU A 25 -5.64 -25.61 7.17
N CYS A 26 -4.48 -25.03 6.85
CA CYS A 26 -3.47 -25.70 6.01
C CYS A 26 -2.68 -26.79 6.76
N GLY A 27 -2.92 -26.99 8.06
CA GLY A 27 -2.31 -28.04 8.88
C GLY A 27 -1.19 -27.58 9.79
N TRP A 28 -0.84 -26.28 9.79
CA TRP A 28 0.22 -25.74 10.63
C TRP A 28 -0.34 -25.16 11.94
N ARG A 29 -0.14 -25.87 13.06
CA ARG A 29 -0.72 -25.51 14.37
C ARG A 29 0.11 -24.51 15.16
N ARG A 30 1.41 -24.34 14.83
CA ARG A 30 2.26 -23.35 15.48
C ARG A 30 1.98 -21.96 14.93
N TRP A 31 2.26 -20.93 15.73
CA TRP A 31 2.22 -19.56 15.24
C TRP A 31 3.11 -19.39 14.01
N SER A 32 2.61 -18.69 13.01
CA SER A 32 3.34 -18.32 11.80
C SER A 32 3.37 -16.81 11.60
N TRP A 33 4.55 -16.29 11.36
CA TRP A 33 4.73 -14.87 11.04
C TRP A 33 4.30 -14.49 9.62
N LEU A 34 3.79 -15.42 8.85
CA LEU A 34 3.07 -15.13 7.60
C LEU A 34 1.59 -14.75 7.84
N ALA A 35 1.08 -15.00 9.05
CA ALA A 35 -0.30 -14.67 9.43
C ALA A 35 -0.69 -13.21 9.17
N PRO A 36 0.16 -12.19 9.48
CA PRO A 36 -0.16 -10.79 9.19
C PRO A 36 -0.51 -10.55 7.72
N ALA A 37 0.32 -11.02 6.79
CA ALA A 37 0.13 -10.81 5.35
C ALA A 37 -1.01 -11.67 4.78
N VAL A 38 -1.10 -12.96 5.17
CA VAL A 38 -2.19 -13.85 4.74
C VAL A 38 -3.55 -13.29 5.19
N GLY A 39 -3.63 -12.78 6.41
CA GLY A 39 -4.88 -12.20 6.92
C GLY A 39 -5.26 -10.90 6.22
N LEU A 40 -4.31 -10.01 5.97
CA LEU A 40 -4.56 -8.77 5.22
C LEU A 40 -5.03 -9.08 3.79
N ALA A 41 -4.41 -10.07 3.12
CA ALA A 41 -4.81 -10.53 1.80
C ALA A 41 -6.27 -11.02 1.78
N LEU A 42 -6.64 -11.84 2.77
CA LEU A 42 -8.01 -12.34 2.93
C LEU A 42 -9.00 -11.22 3.26
N ILE A 43 -8.64 -10.26 4.12
CA ILE A 43 -9.49 -9.11 4.46
C ILE A 43 -9.76 -8.26 3.21
N CYS A 44 -8.75 -7.98 2.37
CA CYS A 44 -8.94 -7.28 1.10
C CYS A 44 -9.93 -7.99 0.18
N ALA A 45 -9.82 -9.32 0.04
CA ALA A 45 -10.72 -10.12 -0.77
C ALA A 45 -12.15 -10.17 -0.17
N ILE A 46 -12.27 -10.41 1.14
CA ILE A 46 -13.57 -10.47 1.85
C ILE A 46 -14.29 -9.12 1.76
N CYS A 47 -13.61 -8.03 2.13
CA CYS A 47 -14.23 -6.69 2.09
C CYS A 47 -14.65 -6.33 0.67
N TRP A 48 -13.83 -6.60 -0.33
CA TRP A 48 -14.16 -6.34 -1.72
C TRP A 48 -15.35 -7.16 -2.22
N ALA A 49 -15.47 -8.43 -1.82
CA ALA A 49 -16.60 -9.27 -2.16
C ALA A 49 -17.90 -8.79 -1.49
N THR A 50 -17.82 -8.38 -0.23
CA THR A 50 -18.98 -8.11 0.62
C THR A 50 -19.48 -6.66 0.54
N VAL A 51 -18.62 -5.68 0.22
CA VAL A 51 -19.03 -4.28 0.05
C VAL A 51 -19.99 -4.08 -1.13
N ARG A 52 -20.07 -5.04 -2.05
CA ARG A 52 -20.98 -5.04 -3.20
C ARG A 52 -22.34 -5.71 -2.91
N LEU A 53 -22.52 -6.21 -1.69
CA LEU A 53 -23.79 -6.79 -1.23
C LEU A 53 -24.71 -5.69 -0.66
N PRO A 54 -26.03 -5.89 -0.63
CA PRO A 54 -26.94 -4.98 0.04
C PRO A 54 -26.52 -4.74 1.51
N GLY A 55 -26.33 -3.48 1.89
CA GLY A 55 -25.79 -3.07 3.20
C GLY A 55 -24.31 -2.71 3.18
N ASP A 56 -23.64 -2.81 2.01
CA ASP A 56 -22.35 -2.21 1.68
C ASP A 56 -21.24 -2.43 2.75
N GLY A 57 -20.66 -1.33 3.22
CA GLY A 57 -19.58 -1.37 4.21
C GLY A 57 -19.98 -1.94 5.57
N VAL A 58 -21.26 -1.88 5.96
CA VAL A 58 -21.76 -2.49 7.22
C VAL A 58 -21.68 -4.00 7.13
N VAL A 59 -22.13 -4.57 6.01
CA VAL A 59 -22.04 -6.02 5.78
C VAL A 59 -20.57 -6.45 5.76
N SER A 60 -19.69 -5.70 5.10
CA SER A 60 -18.25 -5.97 5.10
C SER A 60 -17.66 -5.98 6.52
N ALA A 61 -18.01 -5.00 7.33
CA ALA A 61 -17.55 -4.91 8.73
C ALA A 61 -18.02 -6.11 9.55
N ILE A 62 -19.29 -6.49 9.43
CA ILE A 62 -19.88 -7.64 10.14
C ILE A 62 -19.19 -8.94 9.71
N VAL A 63 -19.00 -9.16 8.40
CA VAL A 63 -18.38 -10.40 7.89
C VAL A 63 -16.93 -10.51 8.37
N VAL A 64 -16.16 -9.43 8.33
CA VAL A 64 -14.77 -9.43 8.86
C VAL A 64 -14.76 -9.66 10.37
N ALA A 65 -15.65 -9.04 11.13
CA ALA A 65 -15.75 -9.25 12.57
C ALA A 65 -16.11 -10.71 12.91
N LEU A 66 -17.06 -11.31 12.19
CA LEU A 66 -17.44 -12.71 12.35
C LEU A 66 -16.30 -13.65 11.94
N ALA A 67 -15.60 -13.35 10.83
CA ALA A 67 -14.44 -14.11 10.40
C ALA A 67 -13.31 -14.06 11.44
N ALA A 68 -13.03 -12.88 12.01
CA ALA A 68 -12.04 -12.72 13.07
C ALA A 68 -12.45 -13.46 14.36
N ALA A 69 -13.69 -13.31 14.80
CA ALA A 69 -14.22 -14.02 15.98
C ALA A 69 -14.20 -15.53 15.78
N GLY A 70 -14.65 -16.03 14.62
CA GLY A 70 -14.60 -17.45 14.27
C GLY A 70 -13.16 -17.97 14.21
N SER A 71 -12.22 -17.15 13.71
CA SER A 71 -10.79 -17.47 13.70
C SER A 71 -10.22 -17.61 15.11
N VAL A 72 -10.55 -16.67 16.00
CA VAL A 72 -10.15 -16.76 17.42
C VAL A 72 -10.72 -18.01 18.08
N ALA A 73 -12.00 -18.30 17.86
CA ALA A 73 -12.65 -19.51 18.38
C ALA A 73 -12.01 -20.80 17.81
N TYR A 74 -11.67 -20.83 16.52
CA TYR A 74 -10.96 -21.95 15.90
C TYR A 74 -9.57 -22.17 16.51
N LEU A 75 -8.84 -21.08 16.77
CA LEU A 75 -7.48 -21.12 17.30
C LEU A 75 -7.45 -21.44 18.81
N TRP A 76 -8.56 -21.24 19.51
CA TRP A 76 -8.65 -21.49 20.95
C TRP A 76 -8.32 -22.94 21.27
N GLY A 77 -7.32 -23.14 22.11
CA GLY A 77 -6.81 -24.46 22.50
C GLY A 77 -6.10 -25.26 21.39
N ARG A 78 -5.99 -24.73 20.18
CA ARG A 78 -5.29 -25.37 19.04
C ARG A 78 -3.97 -24.72 18.69
N LEU A 79 -3.79 -23.45 19.04
CA LEU A 79 -2.60 -22.67 18.68
C LEU A 79 -1.45 -23.01 19.63
N GLU A 80 -0.36 -23.49 19.05
CA GLU A 80 0.90 -23.76 19.74
C GLU A 80 1.85 -22.56 19.63
N GLY A 81 2.61 -22.27 20.70
CA GLY A 81 3.65 -21.24 20.70
C GLY A 81 3.14 -19.80 20.71
N GLY A 82 1.83 -19.55 20.97
CA GLY A 82 1.26 -18.21 20.99
C GLY A 82 1.90 -17.26 21.99
N GLY A 83 2.30 -17.76 23.18
CA GLY A 83 3.00 -16.96 24.19
C GLY A 83 4.40 -16.51 23.76
N ASP A 84 5.15 -17.39 23.07
CA ASP A 84 6.48 -17.04 22.55
C ASP A 84 6.37 -16.08 21.36
N ALA A 85 5.35 -16.26 20.51
CA ALA A 85 5.02 -15.34 19.44
C ALA A 85 4.70 -13.95 19.99
N LEU A 86 3.86 -13.85 21.02
CA LEU A 86 3.55 -12.57 21.65
C LEU A 86 4.83 -11.89 22.19
N ARG A 87 5.68 -12.61 22.93
CA ARG A 87 6.96 -12.08 23.42
C ARG A 87 7.89 -11.63 22.29
N ALA A 88 7.85 -12.31 21.13
CA ALA A 88 8.65 -11.95 19.97
C ALA A 88 8.08 -10.75 19.22
N GLY A 89 6.77 -10.69 19.06
CA GLY A 89 6.09 -9.73 18.16
C GLY A 89 5.76 -8.40 18.81
N TRP A 90 5.41 -8.35 20.12
CA TRP A 90 4.98 -7.09 20.74
C TRP A 90 6.04 -5.97 20.66
N PRO A 91 7.38 -6.22 20.86
CA PRO A 91 8.35 -5.14 20.72
C PRO A 91 8.45 -4.63 19.29
N VAL A 92 8.36 -5.55 18.30
CA VAL A 92 8.36 -5.19 16.88
C VAL A 92 7.14 -4.34 16.53
N ALA A 93 5.95 -4.79 16.96
CA ALA A 93 4.70 -4.05 16.71
C ALA A 93 4.71 -2.67 17.35
N LEU A 94 5.19 -2.56 18.61
CA LEU A 94 5.26 -1.29 19.32
C LEU A 94 6.21 -0.31 18.62
N VAL A 95 7.44 -0.73 18.30
CA VAL A 95 8.42 0.17 17.64
C VAL A 95 7.99 0.51 16.23
N ALA A 96 7.38 -0.44 15.48
CA ALA A 96 6.81 -0.16 14.17
C ALA A 96 5.66 0.86 14.25
N LEU A 97 4.77 0.72 15.24
CA LEU A 97 3.68 1.68 15.48
C LEU A 97 4.22 3.07 15.81
N LEU A 98 5.24 3.16 16.68
CA LEU A 98 5.89 4.43 17.01
C LEU A 98 6.55 5.05 15.77
N ALA A 99 7.29 4.26 14.98
CA ALA A 99 7.91 4.73 13.75
C ALA A 99 6.87 5.23 12.73
N ALA A 100 5.81 4.46 12.49
CA ALA A 100 4.72 4.86 11.60
C ALA A 100 3.89 6.05 12.12
N SER A 101 4.00 6.38 13.40
CA SER A 101 3.37 7.55 14.01
C SER A 101 4.22 8.82 13.91
N LEU A 102 5.50 8.72 13.54
CA LEU A 102 6.41 9.88 13.45
C LEU A 102 5.85 11.04 12.61
N PRO A 103 5.24 10.83 11.42
CA PRO A 103 4.66 11.91 10.65
C PRO A 103 3.67 12.74 11.46
N PHE A 104 2.73 12.06 12.12
CA PHE A 104 1.67 12.69 12.90
C PHE A 104 2.19 13.36 14.17
N LEU A 105 3.26 12.83 14.76
CA LEU A 105 3.89 13.40 15.96
C LEU A 105 4.71 14.65 15.62
N VAL A 106 5.42 14.65 14.50
CA VAL A 106 6.23 15.78 14.04
C VAL A 106 5.33 16.94 13.61
N GLU A 107 4.29 16.66 12.83
CA GLU A 107 3.33 17.67 12.38
C GLU A 107 2.33 18.09 13.49
N GLY A 108 2.28 17.34 14.60
CA GLY A 108 1.41 17.66 15.74
C GLY A 108 -0.07 17.42 15.51
N HIS A 109 -0.48 16.82 14.39
CA HIS A 109 -1.88 16.53 14.08
C HIS A 109 -2.05 15.26 13.25
N PHE A 110 -3.29 14.75 13.22
CA PHE A 110 -3.71 13.62 12.39
C PHE A 110 -4.55 14.12 11.21
N GLY A 111 -4.27 13.60 10.02
CA GLY A 111 -4.97 14.01 8.81
C GLY A 111 -4.56 13.18 7.60
N ILE A 112 -4.52 13.81 6.44
CA ILE A 112 -4.20 13.16 5.17
C ILE A 112 -2.68 13.05 5.05
N LEU A 113 -2.16 11.84 5.13
CA LEU A 113 -0.73 11.55 5.00
C LEU A 113 -0.27 11.81 3.55
N GLY A 114 0.85 12.47 3.38
CA GLY A 114 1.49 12.70 2.08
C GLY A 114 0.89 13.82 1.24
N THR A 115 0.04 14.68 1.79
CA THR A 115 -0.76 15.67 1.04
C THR A 115 0.05 16.55 0.07
N SER A 116 1.26 16.96 0.43
CA SER A 116 2.13 17.78 -0.44
C SER A 116 3.07 16.95 -1.31
N PHE A 117 3.18 15.65 -1.04
CA PHE A 117 4.02 14.74 -1.83
C PHE A 117 3.23 14.08 -2.97
N ASN A 118 1.97 13.73 -2.68
CA ASN A 118 1.12 13.04 -3.63
C ASN A 118 -0.35 13.48 -3.43
N PRO A 119 -1.00 14.06 -4.43
CA PRO A 119 -2.41 14.48 -4.38
C PRO A 119 -3.42 13.34 -4.55
N ASP A 120 -2.99 12.12 -4.91
CA ASP A 120 -3.85 10.98 -5.26
C ASP A 120 -4.85 10.57 -4.17
N MET A 121 -4.57 10.86 -2.90
CA MET A 121 -5.44 10.46 -1.80
C MET A 121 -6.87 11.02 -1.94
N SER A 122 -7.06 12.15 -2.61
CA SER A 122 -8.39 12.71 -2.87
C SER A 122 -9.24 11.77 -3.77
N GLN A 123 -8.63 11.16 -4.78
CA GLN A 123 -9.29 10.18 -5.65
C GLN A 123 -9.64 8.90 -4.87
N HIS A 124 -8.74 8.45 -4.01
CA HIS A 124 -8.94 7.25 -3.18
C HIS A 124 -10.05 7.45 -2.16
N LEU A 125 -10.07 8.61 -1.51
CA LEU A 125 -11.15 8.99 -0.58
C LEU A 125 -12.49 9.07 -1.29
N LEU A 126 -12.56 9.71 -2.47
CA LEU A 126 -13.77 9.80 -3.28
C LEU A 126 -14.24 8.42 -3.75
N ALA A 127 -13.32 7.56 -4.17
CA ALA A 127 -13.66 6.20 -4.60
C ALA A 127 -14.22 5.36 -3.44
N ALA A 128 -13.67 5.49 -2.25
CA ALA A 128 -14.17 4.80 -1.06
C ALA A 128 -15.55 5.35 -0.62
N ASP A 129 -15.76 6.66 -0.69
CA ASP A 129 -17.04 7.29 -0.39
C ASP A 129 -18.15 6.78 -1.33
N ARG A 130 -17.90 6.79 -2.64
CA ARG A 130 -18.81 6.23 -3.63
C ARG A 130 -19.08 4.74 -3.44
N LEU A 131 -18.03 3.99 -3.08
CA LEU A 131 -18.16 2.57 -2.78
C LEU A 131 -19.01 2.33 -1.52
N ALA A 132 -18.91 3.23 -0.52
CA ALA A 132 -19.71 3.16 0.71
C ALA A 132 -21.21 3.43 0.50
N ASP A 133 -21.56 4.11 -0.58
CA ASP A 133 -22.93 4.45 -0.94
C ASP A 133 -23.45 3.61 -2.12
N GLY A 134 -22.72 2.55 -2.51
CA GLY A 134 -23.08 1.67 -3.64
C GLY A 134 -23.01 2.35 -5.01
N GLU A 135 -22.33 3.49 -5.11
CA GLU A 135 -22.22 4.27 -6.35
C GLU A 135 -20.96 3.92 -7.14
N ALA A 136 -21.05 4.05 -8.47
CA ALA A 136 -19.91 3.82 -9.35
C ALA A 136 -18.96 5.04 -9.35
N SER A 137 -17.71 4.83 -8.91
CA SER A 137 -16.63 5.80 -9.09
C SER A 137 -15.95 5.62 -10.46
N GLN A 138 -15.15 6.61 -10.87
CA GLN A 138 -14.31 6.50 -12.07
C GLN A 138 -13.33 5.31 -11.95
N LEU A 139 -12.65 5.18 -10.82
CA LEU A 139 -11.74 4.07 -10.56
C LEU A 139 -12.44 2.70 -10.64
N LEU A 140 -13.70 2.60 -10.15
CA LEU A 140 -14.47 1.37 -10.26
C LEU A 140 -14.73 0.99 -11.72
N ARG A 141 -15.11 1.96 -12.56
CA ARG A 141 -15.36 1.73 -13.99
C ARG A 141 -14.12 1.35 -14.79
N GLN A 142 -12.96 1.84 -14.37
CA GLN A 142 -11.66 1.51 -14.96
C GLN A 142 -11.08 0.17 -14.51
N GLY A 143 -11.81 -0.63 -13.71
CA GLY A 143 -11.31 -1.89 -13.20
C GLY A 143 -10.23 -1.77 -12.12
N TYR A 144 -10.03 -0.56 -11.56
CA TYR A 144 -9.00 -0.29 -10.55
C TYR A 144 -9.14 -1.19 -9.33
N PRO A 145 -8.04 -1.73 -8.75
CA PRO A 145 -8.11 -2.62 -7.60
C PRO A 145 -8.54 -1.86 -6.35
N LEU A 146 -9.74 -2.17 -5.84
CA LEU A 146 -10.36 -1.46 -4.72
C LEU A 146 -10.44 -2.28 -3.42
N GLY A 147 -9.65 -3.36 -3.29
CA GLY A 147 -9.58 -4.15 -2.06
C GLY A 147 -9.28 -3.29 -0.81
N PRO A 148 -8.19 -2.50 -0.79
CA PRO A 148 -7.89 -1.61 0.34
C PRO A 148 -8.97 -0.54 0.59
N HIS A 149 -9.63 -0.04 -0.47
CA HIS A 149 -10.74 0.91 -0.33
C HIS A 149 -11.95 0.25 0.35
N ALA A 150 -12.27 -0.99 -0.01
CA ALA A 150 -13.32 -1.76 0.64
C ALA A 150 -13.00 -2.02 2.12
N VAL A 151 -11.73 -2.24 2.46
CA VAL A 151 -11.28 -2.31 3.86
C VAL A 151 -11.49 -0.96 4.57
N ALA A 152 -11.16 0.17 3.92
CA ALA A 152 -11.40 1.49 4.49
C ALA A 152 -12.89 1.76 4.74
N VAL A 153 -13.76 1.35 3.81
CA VAL A 153 -15.23 1.44 3.96
C VAL A 153 -15.73 0.55 5.10
N ALA A 154 -15.26 -0.70 5.20
CA ALA A 154 -15.63 -1.60 6.29
C ALA A 154 -15.21 -1.05 7.66
N VAL A 155 -14.00 -0.49 7.76
CA VAL A 155 -13.50 0.17 8.98
C VAL A 155 -14.29 1.43 9.30
N ASN A 156 -14.59 2.26 8.31
CA ASN A 156 -15.42 3.46 8.46
C ASN A 156 -16.81 3.14 9.03
N LYS A 157 -17.53 2.20 8.41
CA LYS A 157 -18.89 1.82 8.82
C LYS A 157 -18.89 1.00 10.12
N GLY A 158 -17.88 0.13 10.31
CA GLY A 158 -17.81 -0.75 11.50
C GLY A 158 -17.39 -0.03 12.78
N LEU A 159 -16.53 0.98 12.68
CA LEU A 159 -16.04 1.74 13.84
C LEU A 159 -16.70 3.14 13.97
N GLY A 160 -17.48 3.58 12.99
CA GLY A 160 -18.09 4.91 12.98
C GLY A 160 -17.06 6.05 12.87
N ILE A 161 -15.95 5.83 12.16
CA ILE A 161 -14.86 6.81 11.99
C ILE A 161 -14.83 7.39 10.57
N GLY A 162 -14.17 8.53 10.37
CA GLY A 162 -14.04 9.13 9.05
C GLY A 162 -13.16 8.31 8.09
N LEU A 163 -13.39 8.37 6.77
CA LEU A 163 -12.58 7.68 5.75
C LEU A 163 -11.11 8.08 5.80
N VAL A 164 -10.78 9.35 6.07
CA VAL A 164 -9.39 9.80 6.25
C VAL A 164 -8.71 9.03 7.39
N GLN A 165 -9.42 8.86 8.52
CA GLN A 165 -8.92 8.08 9.65
C GLN A 165 -8.78 6.59 9.29
N GLY A 166 -9.72 6.06 8.50
CA GLY A 166 -9.69 4.70 7.99
C GLY A 166 -8.46 4.43 7.11
N PHE A 167 -8.21 5.28 6.11
CA PHE A 167 -7.04 5.14 5.24
C PHE A 167 -5.71 5.31 5.98
N SER A 168 -5.58 6.37 6.81
CA SER A 168 -4.39 6.55 7.65
C SER A 168 -4.17 5.35 8.57
N GLY A 169 -5.26 4.79 9.13
CA GLY A 169 -5.20 3.62 9.98
C GLY A 169 -4.74 2.35 9.24
N ILE A 170 -5.22 2.12 8.02
CA ILE A 170 -4.76 1.00 7.18
C ILE A 170 -3.28 1.16 6.84
N THR A 171 -2.85 2.34 6.42
CA THR A 171 -1.45 2.62 6.06
C THR A 171 -0.52 2.37 7.24
N VAL A 172 -0.89 2.84 8.44
CA VAL A 172 -0.15 2.55 9.69
C VAL A 172 -0.20 1.06 10.05
N ALA A 173 -1.35 0.39 9.86
CA ALA A 173 -1.45 -1.05 10.11
C ALA A 173 -0.50 -1.86 9.21
N VAL A 174 -0.38 -1.51 7.92
CA VAL A 174 0.56 -2.15 6.99
C VAL A 174 2.01 -1.96 7.47
N ALA A 175 2.36 -0.75 7.93
CA ALA A 175 3.67 -0.45 8.50
C ALA A 175 3.99 -1.25 9.78
N VAL A 176 2.97 -1.75 10.49
CA VAL A 176 3.12 -2.68 11.61
C VAL A 176 3.17 -4.14 11.14
N LEU A 177 2.30 -4.52 10.19
CA LEU A 177 2.20 -5.90 9.70
C LEU A 177 3.43 -6.34 8.90
N ALA A 178 4.09 -5.42 8.18
CA ALA A 178 5.27 -5.74 7.37
C ALA A 178 6.48 -6.17 8.24
N PRO A 179 6.90 -5.43 9.28
CA PRO A 179 7.91 -5.91 10.21
C PRO A 179 7.52 -7.19 10.96
N LEU A 180 6.24 -7.35 11.33
CA LEU A 180 5.77 -8.60 11.93
C LEU A 180 5.92 -9.79 10.96
N THR A 181 5.64 -9.59 9.67
CA THR A 181 5.83 -10.61 8.65
C THR A 181 7.32 -10.95 8.45
N ALA A 182 8.21 -9.96 8.51
CA ALA A 182 9.66 -10.17 8.41
C ALA A 182 10.20 -11.08 9.53
N LEU A 183 9.50 -11.19 10.67
CA LEU A 183 9.85 -12.14 11.75
C LEU A 183 9.85 -13.60 11.29
N ALA A 184 9.21 -13.96 10.19
CA ALA A 184 9.32 -15.31 9.60
C ALA A 184 10.78 -15.68 9.30
N ALA A 185 11.64 -14.69 9.00
CA ALA A 185 13.07 -14.90 8.78
C ALA A 185 13.93 -14.72 10.04
N PHE A 186 13.44 -14.02 11.06
CA PHE A 186 14.27 -13.53 12.18
C PHE A 186 13.82 -13.98 13.57
N ALA A 187 12.78 -14.81 13.69
CA ALA A 187 12.21 -15.22 14.98
C ALA A 187 13.22 -15.86 15.94
N GLU A 188 14.23 -16.55 15.42
CA GLU A 188 15.26 -17.23 16.21
C GLU A 188 16.38 -16.32 16.74
N LEU A 189 16.38 -15.03 16.36
CA LEU A 189 17.39 -14.07 16.82
C LEU A 189 17.07 -13.56 18.22
N ARG A 190 18.10 -13.05 18.91
CA ARG A 190 17.95 -12.32 20.17
C ARG A 190 17.05 -11.11 20.00
N PRO A 191 16.35 -10.65 21.05
CA PRO A 191 15.28 -9.64 20.92
C PRO A 191 15.69 -8.36 20.21
N LEU A 192 16.83 -7.75 20.56
CA LEU A 192 17.26 -6.47 19.97
C LEU A 192 17.59 -6.57 18.48
N PRO A 193 18.52 -7.46 18.02
CA PRO A 193 18.80 -7.59 16.58
C PRO A 193 17.59 -8.10 15.79
N ARG A 194 16.74 -8.93 16.38
CA ARG A 194 15.48 -9.38 15.77
C ARG A 194 14.55 -8.22 15.47
N THR A 195 14.30 -7.36 16.49
CA THR A 195 13.43 -6.19 16.32
C THR A 195 13.99 -5.22 15.29
N ALA A 196 15.28 -4.89 15.39
CA ALA A 196 15.93 -3.99 14.44
C ALA A 196 15.90 -4.52 13.00
N ALA A 197 16.19 -5.82 12.80
CA ALA A 197 16.16 -6.44 11.48
C ALA A 197 14.74 -6.47 10.88
N ALA A 198 13.75 -6.84 11.68
CA ALA A 198 12.36 -6.86 11.24
C ALA A 198 11.87 -5.47 10.82
N LEU A 199 12.24 -4.43 11.58
CA LEU A 199 11.91 -3.04 11.26
C LEU A 199 12.60 -2.58 9.98
N VAL A 200 13.91 -2.80 9.82
CA VAL A 200 14.65 -2.37 8.62
C VAL A 200 14.18 -3.09 7.36
N VAL A 201 13.73 -4.35 7.47
CA VAL A 201 13.14 -5.08 6.34
C VAL A 201 11.72 -4.58 6.05
N GLY A 202 10.85 -4.51 7.06
CA GLY A 202 9.44 -4.15 6.86
C GLY A 202 9.21 -2.67 6.57
N LEU A 203 10.12 -1.80 7.02
CA LEU A 203 10.12 -0.35 6.80
C LEU A 203 11.45 0.09 6.16
N ALA A 204 11.88 -0.65 5.12
CA ALA A 204 13.06 -0.26 4.35
C ALA A 204 12.91 1.20 3.85
N TYR A 205 14.03 1.91 3.67
CA TYR A 205 14.04 3.35 3.37
C TYR A 205 12.99 3.79 2.32
N VAL A 206 12.95 3.10 1.16
CA VAL A 206 11.99 3.49 0.10
C VAL A 206 10.55 3.13 0.47
N VAL A 207 10.30 2.04 1.22
CA VAL A 207 8.97 1.71 1.77
C VAL A 207 8.52 2.79 2.76
N ALA A 208 9.42 3.25 3.64
CA ALA A 208 9.15 4.35 4.57
C ALA A 208 8.86 5.66 3.81
N SER A 209 9.56 5.90 2.69
CA SER A 209 9.35 7.05 1.82
C SER A 209 8.00 7.00 1.09
N TYR A 210 7.60 5.83 0.60
CA TYR A 210 6.28 5.63 0.00
C TYR A 210 5.15 5.70 1.03
N PHE A 211 5.38 5.19 2.23
CA PHE A 211 4.49 5.45 3.36
C PHE A 211 4.33 6.96 3.62
N ALA A 212 5.45 7.70 3.63
CA ALA A 212 5.48 9.14 3.85
C ALA A 212 4.64 9.95 2.85
N GLN A 213 4.51 9.48 1.62
CA GLN A 213 3.65 10.09 0.60
C GLN A 213 2.20 9.55 0.60
N GLY A 214 1.82 8.69 1.55
CA GLY A 214 0.49 8.10 1.64
C GLY A 214 0.20 6.97 0.64
N ALA A 215 1.23 6.41 -0.01
CA ALA A 215 1.10 5.35 -1.01
C ALA A 215 0.86 3.99 -0.34
N PHE A 216 -0.39 3.70 0.00
CA PHE A 216 -0.77 2.50 0.73
C PHE A 216 -0.74 1.22 -0.14
N LYS A 217 -1.02 1.29 -1.44
CA LYS A 217 -1.06 0.11 -2.31
C LYS A 217 0.31 -0.49 -2.56
N GLU A 218 1.27 0.36 -2.86
CA GLU A 218 2.65 -0.01 -3.10
C GLU A 218 3.24 -0.64 -1.83
N THR A 219 3.02 -0.05 -0.67
CA THR A 219 3.48 -0.60 0.63
C THR A 219 2.82 -1.94 0.98
N ILE A 220 1.55 -2.15 0.61
CA ILE A 220 0.89 -3.46 0.74
C ILE A 220 1.51 -4.46 -0.23
N GLU A 221 1.79 -4.08 -1.47
CA GLU A 221 2.40 -4.97 -2.46
C GLU A 221 3.83 -5.38 -2.06
N ALA A 222 4.62 -4.45 -1.50
CA ALA A 222 5.94 -4.76 -0.95
C ALA A 222 5.85 -5.78 0.21
N LEU A 223 4.86 -5.63 1.11
CA LEU A 223 4.55 -6.62 2.15
C LEU A 223 4.17 -7.98 1.53
N PHE A 224 3.30 -7.99 0.51
CA PHE A 224 2.83 -9.23 -0.10
C PHE A 224 3.94 -9.95 -0.88
N LEU A 225 4.79 -9.24 -1.58
CA LEU A 225 5.96 -9.84 -2.24
C LEU A 225 6.93 -10.46 -1.22
N LEU A 226 7.28 -9.73 -0.16
CA LEU A 226 8.09 -10.26 0.94
C LEU A 226 7.46 -11.53 1.53
N ALA A 227 6.17 -11.48 1.85
CA ALA A 227 5.44 -12.60 2.43
C ALA A 227 5.32 -13.79 1.47
N PHE A 228 5.13 -13.54 0.18
CA PHE A 228 5.08 -14.58 -0.86
C PHE A 228 6.39 -15.35 -0.94
N VAL A 229 7.52 -14.65 -0.99
CA VAL A 229 8.85 -15.26 -1.01
C VAL A 229 9.12 -16.06 0.28
N LEU A 230 8.75 -15.50 1.44
CA LEU A 230 8.87 -16.21 2.70
C LEU A 230 7.94 -17.42 2.80
N ALA A 231 6.73 -17.37 2.19
CA ALA A 231 5.83 -18.51 2.13
C ALA A 231 6.37 -19.64 1.25
N LEU A 232 7.00 -19.34 0.12
CA LEU A 232 7.71 -20.33 -0.70
C LEU A 232 8.88 -20.97 0.08
N ARG A 233 9.61 -20.17 0.86
CA ARG A 233 10.68 -20.65 1.73
C ARG A 233 10.15 -21.59 2.81
N GLU A 234 9.12 -21.21 3.55
CA GLU A 234 8.50 -22.04 4.58
C GLU A 234 7.93 -23.35 4.00
N ALA A 235 7.32 -23.30 2.81
CA ALA A 235 6.78 -24.47 2.14
C ALA A 235 7.83 -25.53 1.79
N THR A 236 9.09 -25.13 1.63
CA THR A 236 10.21 -26.05 1.33
C THR A 236 11.04 -26.43 2.55
N THR A 237 10.87 -25.72 3.65
CA THR A 237 11.59 -25.97 4.93
C THR A 237 10.65 -26.51 5.99
N SER A 238 10.00 -25.64 6.73
CA SER A 238 9.20 -25.96 7.92
C SER A 238 7.90 -26.70 7.61
N TRP A 239 7.28 -26.44 6.44
CA TRP A 239 5.98 -27.02 6.05
C TRP A 239 6.08 -28.16 5.04
N ARG A 240 7.28 -28.70 4.84
CA ARG A 240 7.58 -29.66 3.78
C ARG A 240 6.61 -30.84 3.68
N ASP A 241 6.13 -31.32 4.81
CA ASP A 241 5.25 -32.50 4.89
C ASP A 241 3.75 -32.19 4.78
N LEU A 242 3.37 -30.89 4.75
CA LEU A 242 1.99 -30.48 4.62
C LEU A 242 1.50 -30.54 3.17
N SER A 243 0.30 -31.09 2.96
CA SER A 243 -0.33 -31.17 1.63
C SER A 243 -0.77 -29.80 1.10
N LEU A 244 -1.10 -28.85 1.97
CA LEU A 244 -1.58 -27.50 1.64
C LEU A 244 -0.50 -26.42 1.83
N ARG A 245 0.78 -26.79 1.89
CA ARG A 245 1.91 -25.90 2.23
C ARG A 245 2.10 -24.68 1.33
N PHE A 246 1.63 -24.70 0.08
CA PHE A 246 1.69 -23.57 -0.85
C PHE A 246 0.43 -22.71 -0.86
N VAL A 247 -0.64 -23.13 -0.17
CA VAL A 247 -1.88 -22.34 -0.10
C VAL A 247 -1.67 -20.95 0.49
N PRO A 248 -0.86 -20.75 1.56
CA PRO A 248 -0.57 -19.41 2.06
C PRO A 248 0.03 -18.48 0.99
N ALA A 249 0.92 -18.98 0.13
CA ALA A 249 1.45 -18.20 -0.99
C ALA A 249 0.35 -17.84 -2.01
N ALA A 250 -0.57 -18.77 -2.29
CA ALA A 250 -1.70 -18.53 -3.18
C ALA A 250 -2.68 -17.48 -2.61
N LEU A 251 -2.93 -17.49 -1.29
CA LEU A 251 -3.76 -16.49 -0.62
C LEU A 251 -3.13 -15.10 -0.70
N ILE A 252 -1.82 -14.99 -0.49
CA ILE A 252 -1.07 -13.72 -0.63
C ILE A 252 -1.13 -13.24 -2.07
N ALA A 253 -0.90 -14.10 -3.06
CA ALA A 253 -0.97 -13.75 -4.47
C ALA A 253 -2.38 -13.28 -4.88
N ALA A 254 -3.44 -13.89 -4.36
CA ALA A 254 -4.80 -13.41 -4.57
C ALA A 254 -5.01 -12.01 -3.94
N GLY A 255 -4.51 -11.79 -2.72
CA GLY A 255 -4.54 -10.48 -2.06
C GLY A 255 -3.84 -9.40 -2.87
N SER A 256 -2.71 -9.71 -3.51
CA SER A 256 -2.01 -8.81 -4.43
C SER A 256 -2.89 -8.40 -5.62
N ILE A 257 -3.65 -9.32 -6.20
CA ILE A 257 -4.62 -9.00 -7.27
C ILE A 257 -5.70 -8.03 -6.76
N TYR A 258 -6.24 -8.23 -5.57
CA TYR A 258 -7.23 -7.33 -4.97
C TYR A 258 -6.67 -5.94 -4.61
N THR A 259 -5.35 -5.82 -4.44
CA THR A 259 -4.67 -4.58 -4.05
C THR A 259 -4.04 -3.84 -5.23
N TYR A 260 -3.43 -4.58 -6.16
CA TYR A 260 -2.59 -4.01 -7.22
C TYR A 260 -2.98 -4.47 -8.64
N SER A 261 -4.01 -5.32 -8.77
CA SER A 261 -4.48 -5.92 -10.03
C SER A 261 -3.41 -6.81 -10.69
N PHE A 262 -3.53 -7.04 -12.01
CA PHE A 262 -2.56 -7.88 -12.72
C PHE A 262 -1.09 -7.38 -12.69
N PRO A 263 -0.78 -6.07 -12.52
CA PRO A 263 0.60 -5.64 -12.38
C PRO A 263 1.35 -6.31 -11.22
N SER A 264 0.67 -6.77 -10.16
CA SER A 264 1.29 -7.54 -9.08
C SER A 264 2.00 -8.80 -9.57
N LEU A 265 1.50 -9.41 -10.66
CA LEU A 265 2.08 -10.61 -11.24
C LEU A 265 3.44 -10.36 -11.92
N VAL A 266 3.81 -9.10 -12.17
CA VAL A 266 5.14 -8.75 -12.71
C VAL A 266 6.24 -9.07 -11.70
N TRP A 267 5.93 -9.08 -10.39
CA TRP A 267 6.86 -9.47 -9.34
C TRP A 267 6.66 -10.93 -8.89
N LEU A 268 5.42 -11.30 -8.56
CA LEU A 268 5.11 -12.62 -8.01
C LEU A 268 5.27 -13.73 -9.06
N GLY A 269 4.89 -13.48 -10.32
CA GLY A 269 5.01 -14.45 -11.40
C GLY A 269 6.43 -14.89 -11.67
N PRO A 270 7.37 -13.96 -11.99
CA PRO A 270 8.78 -14.30 -12.16
C PRO A 270 9.40 -14.93 -10.92
N ALA A 271 9.05 -14.46 -9.70
CA ALA A 271 9.53 -15.08 -8.46
C ALA A 271 9.15 -16.56 -8.37
N LEU A 272 7.89 -16.90 -8.70
CA LEU A 272 7.42 -18.29 -8.73
C LEU A 272 8.10 -19.09 -9.84
N VAL A 273 8.18 -18.55 -11.06
CA VAL A 273 8.74 -19.26 -12.23
C VAL A 273 10.23 -19.55 -12.02
N ILE A 274 11.01 -18.56 -11.57
CA ILE A 274 12.44 -18.75 -11.30
C ILE A 274 12.63 -19.78 -10.18
N TRP A 275 11.84 -19.65 -9.08
CA TRP A 275 11.91 -20.60 -7.98
C TRP A 275 11.56 -22.03 -8.44
N LEU A 276 10.49 -22.23 -9.23
CA LEU A 276 10.12 -23.52 -9.78
C LEU A 276 11.23 -24.11 -10.68
N ALA A 277 11.86 -23.29 -11.51
CA ALA A 277 12.96 -23.71 -12.37
C ALA A 277 14.18 -24.18 -11.54
N VAL A 278 14.57 -23.41 -10.52
CA VAL A 278 15.67 -23.76 -9.62
C VAL A 278 15.37 -25.04 -8.84
N GLU A 279 14.16 -25.16 -8.27
CA GLU A 279 13.74 -26.37 -7.55
C GLU A 279 13.64 -27.59 -8.47
N ALA A 280 13.16 -27.44 -9.71
CA ALA A 280 13.12 -28.52 -10.68
C ALA A 280 14.52 -29.07 -10.97
N VAL A 281 15.50 -28.20 -11.15
CA VAL A 281 16.91 -28.60 -11.33
C VAL A 281 17.45 -29.28 -10.06
N ALA A 282 17.23 -28.65 -8.88
CA ALA A 282 17.74 -29.16 -7.60
C ALA A 282 17.17 -30.53 -7.23
N THR A 283 15.89 -30.79 -7.56
CA THR A 283 15.17 -32.03 -7.25
C THR A 283 15.13 -33.02 -8.41
N ARG A 284 15.85 -32.74 -9.51
CA ARG A 284 15.84 -33.55 -10.74
C ARG A 284 14.42 -33.78 -11.28
N GLY A 285 13.62 -32.73 -11.33
CA GLY A 285 12.24 -32.72 -11.84
C GLY A 285 11.18 -33.24 -10.87
N ARG A 286 11.54 -33.63 -9.64
CA ARG A 286 10.59 -34.13 -8.63
C ARG A 286 9.92 -32.99 -7.86
N LEU A 287 9.19 -32.14 -8.60
CA LEU A 287 8.40 -31.08 -7.97
C LEU A 287 7.16 -31.63 -7.26
N PRO A 288 6.70 -30.99 -6.17
CA PRO A 288 5.51 -31.39 -5.44
C PRO A 288 4.22 -30.93 -6.16
N TRP A 289 3.92 -31.51 -7.32
CA TRP A 289 2.84 -31.08 -8.21
C TRP A 289 1.45 -31.06 -7.55
N ARG A 290 1.15 -32.00 -6.63
CA ARG A 290 -0.15 -32.02 -5.93
C ARG A 290 -0.34 -30.79 -5.04
N PRO A 291 0.56 -30.46 -4.09
CA PRO A 291 0.47 -29.23 -3.31
C PRO A 291 0.48 -27.95 -4.17
N LEU A 292 1.25 -27.90 -5.25
CA LEU A 292 1.27 -26.78 -6.17
C LEU A 292 -0.06 -26.64 -6.93
N GLY A 293 -0.61 -27.74 -7.44
CA GLY A 293 -1.89 -27.74 -8.14
C GLY A 293 -3.06 -27.30 -7.24
N LEU A 294 -3.07 -27.72 -5.96
CA LEU A 294 -4.04 -27.23 -4.98
C LEU A 294 -3.92 -25.71 -4.72
N ALA A 295 -2.69 -25.22 -4.61
CA ALA A 295 -2.45 -23.78 -4.43
C ALA A 295 -2.91 -22.97 -5.65
N ILE A 296 -2.60 -23.44 -6.87
CA ILE A 296 -3.06 -22.82 -8.12
C ILE A 296 -4.60 -22.84 -8.19
N LEU A 297 -5.24 -23.95 -7.82
CA LEU A 297 -6.69 -24.03 -7.78
C LEU A 297 -7.30 -23.01 -6.81
N VAL A 298 -6.75 -22.90 -5.59
CA VAL A 298 -7.19 -21.90 -4.61
C VAL A 298 -7.01 -20.49 -5.16
N PHE A 299 -5.87 -20.18 -5.76
CA PHE A 299 -5.61 -18.88 -6.39
C PHE A 299 -6.65 -18.56 -7.47
N VAL A 300 -6.86 -19.50 -8.43
CA VAL A 300 -7.81 -19.31 -9.54
C VAL A 300 -9.24 -19.12 -9.02
N VAL A 301 -9.67 -19.90 -8.05
CA VAL A 301 -11.01 -19.75 -7.45
C VAL A 301 -11.19 -18.39 -6.79
N LEU A 302 -10.18 -17.91 -6.07
CA LEU A 302 -10.24 -16.61 -5.40
C LEU A 302 -10.25 -15.44 -6.38
N ILE A 303 -9.50 -15.50 -7.49
CA ILE A 303 -9.44 -14.41 -8.46
C ILE A 303 -10.52 -14.49 -9.56
N ALA A 304 -11.21 -15.62 -9.71
CA ALA A 304 -12.23 -15.81 -10.75
C ALA A 304 -13.28 -14.68 -10.81
N PRO A 305 -13.78 -14.13 -9.67
CA PRO A 305 -14.71 -13.00 -9.70
C PRO A 305 -14.11 -11.69 -10.24
N GLU A 306 -12.77 -11.58 -10.29
CA GLU A 306 -12.06 -10.37 -10.71
C GLU A 306 -11.60 -10.41 -12.18
N LEU A 307 -11.74 -11.53 -12.88
CA LEU A 307 -11.22 -11.69 -14.24
C LEU A 307 -11.73 -10.61 -15.20
N GLY A 308 -13.00 -10.23 -15.12
CA GLY A 308 -13.56 -9.13 -15.92
C GLY A 308 -12.87 -7.80 -15.64
N ARG A 309 -12.67 -7.48 -14.37
CA ARG A 309 -12.02 -6.23 -13.95
C ARG A 309 -10.54 -6.17 -14.31
N LEU A 310 -9.84 -7.30 -14.32
CA LEU A 310 -8.45 -7.36 -14.79
C LEU A 310 -8.36 -6.96 -16.28
N VAL A 311 -9.37 -7.31 -17.09
CA VAL A 311 -9.45 -6.88 -18.50
C VAL A 311 -9.73 -5.39 -18.61
N ASP A 312 -10.66 -4.86 -17.79
CA ASP A 312 -10.98 -3.42 -17.78
C ASP A 312 -9.75 -2.60 -17.34
N PHE A 313 -9.00 -3.08 -16.34
CA PHE A 313 -7.78 -2.42 -15.83
C PHE A 313 -6.65 -2.39 -16.86
N LYS A 314 -6.67 -3.23 -17.89
CA LYS A 314 -5.71 -3.19 -18.98
C LYS A 314 -5.67 -1.82 -19.68
N GLN A 315 -6.77 -1.08 -19.62
CA GLN A 315 -6.88 0.28 -20.15
C GLN A 315 -6.25 1.34 -19.22
N PHE A 316 -5.89 0.96 -17.99
CA PHE A 316 -5.24 1.84 -17.03
C PHE A 316 -3.72 1.77 -17.25
N GLU A 317 -3.17 2.80 -17.80
CA GLU A 317 -1.83 2.90 -18.39
C GLU A 317 -0.66 2.88 -17.36
N THR A 318 -0.68 1.96 -16.38
CA THR A 318 0.34 1.90 -15.32
C THR A 318 1.74 1.52 -15.86
N PHE A 319 1.80 0.83 -16.99
CA PHE A 319 3.03 0.40 -17.66
C PHE A 319 3.18 0.95 -19.08
N ASP A 320 2.35 1.93 -19.45
CA ASP A 320 2.46 2.60 -20.73
C ASP A 320 3.74 3.45 -20.75
N PRO A 321 4.63 3.31 -21.75
CA PRO A 321 5.76 4.20 -21.95
C PRO A 321 5.35 5.68 -22.08
N ASP A 322 4.14 5.93 -22.61
CA ASP A 322 3.53 7.26 -22.76
C ASP A 322 2.69 7.67 -21.53
N GLY A 323 2.69 6.86 -20.46
CA GLY A 323 1.92 7.04 -19.23
C GLY A 323 2.36 8.24 -18.38
N PRO A 324 2.13 8.24 -17.04
CA PRO A 324 2.25 9.43 -16.19
C PRO A 324 3.67 10.03 -16.10
N GLY A 325 4.63 9.54 -16.87
CA GLY A 325 5.96 10.12 -16.95
C GLY A 325 6.69 10.10 -15.61
N LEU A 326 6.86 11.26 -14.99
CA LEU A 326 7.47 11.42 -13.67
C LEU A 326 6.49 11.16 -12.52
N GLY A 327 5.17 11.26 -12.76
CA GLY A 327 4.19 11.27 -11.67
C GLY A 327 4.49 12.40 -10.68
N ASN A 328 4.67 12.05 -9.40
CA ASN A 328 5.05 13.01 -8.36
C ASN A 328 6.56 13.13 -8.13
N LEU A 329 7.38 12.52 -8.97
CA LEU A 329 8.84 12.56 -8.87
C LEU A 329 9.41 13.84 -9.48
N PHE A 330 10.57 14.29 -8.98
CA PHE A 330 11.33 15.41 -9.57
C PHE A 330 12.31 14.95 -10.66
N GLY A 331 12.57 13.66 -10.72
CA GLY A 331 13.49 13.04 -11.65
C GLY A 331 13.47 11.53 -11.49
N GLN A 332 14.42 10.86 -12.12
CA GLN A 332 14.55 9.42 -12.01
C GLN A 332 15.23 9.02 -10.71
N LEU A 333 14.61 8.09 -9.96
CA LEU A 333 15.19 7.56 -8.73
C LEU A 333 16.42 6.70 -9.01
N SER A 334 17.36 6.75 -8.09
CA SER A 334 18.54 5.88 -8.10
C SER A 334 18.17 4.47 -7.64
N PRO A 335 18.56 3.39 -8.35
CA PRO A 335 18.35 2.03 -7.88
C PRO A 335 19.08 1.74 -6.56
N PHE A 336 20.08 2.54 -6.19
CA PHE A 336 20.81 2.41 -4.94
C PHE A 336 19.94 2.74 -3.71
N GLU A 337 18.81 3.41 -3.89
CA GLU A 337 17.86 3.67 -2.80
C GLU A 337 17.27 2.37 -2.22
N ALA A 338 17.08 1.35 -3.05
CA ALA A 338 16.66 0.02 -2.60
C ALA A 338 17.62 -0.63 -1.60
N LEU A 339 18.91 -0.20 -1.57
CA LEU A 339 19.90 -0.72 -0.63
C LEU A 339 19.67 -0.26 0.82
N GLY A 340 18.80 0.71 1.04
CA GLY A 340 18.31 1.12 2.36
C GLY A 340 19.16 2.17 3.08
N ILE A 341 20.38 2.45 2.66
CA ILE A 341 21.21 3.54 3.22
C ILE A 341 21.21 4.72 2.24
N TRP A 342 20.24 5.60 2.42
CA TRP A 342 20.02 6.78 1.59
C TRP A 342 19.53 7.93 2.47
N PRO A 343 20.41 8.79 2.96
CA PRO A 343 20.11 9.79 3.98
C PRO A 343 19.36 10.99 3.41
N SER A 344 18.17 10.78 2.87
CA SER A 344 17.25 11.82 2.40
C SER A 344 15.94 11.78 3.18
N GLY A 345 15.42 12.95 3.55
CA GLY A 345 14.08 13.08 4.12
C GLY A 345 12.99 13.08 3.04
N ASP A 346 13.36 13.34 1.79
CA ASP A 346 12.50 13.26 0.62
C ASP A 346 13.23 12.46 -0.47
N PHE A 347 12.75 11.28 -0.76
CA PHE A 347 13.32 10.35 -1.74
C PHE A 347 13.34 10.90 -3.19
N ARG A 348 12.57 11.94 -3.48
CA ARG A 348 12.48 12.57 -4.80
C ARG A 348 13.65 13.53 -5.09
N LEU A 349 14.41 13.90 -4.05
CA LEU A 349 15.56 14.78 -4.17
C LEU A 349 16.78 14.04 -4.68
N ALA A 350 17.55 14.71 -5.53
CA ALA A 350 18.84 14.20 -5.97
C ALA A 350 19.87 14.15 -4.83
N PRO A 351 20.86 13.23 -4.89
CA PRO A 351 21.94 13.19 -3.91
C PRO A 351 22.68 14.52 -3.79
N GLY A 352 22.68 15.08 -2.58
CA GLY A 352 23.29 16.40 -2.30
C GLY A 352 22.29 17.53 -2.14
N ASP A 353 21.05 17.37 -2.61
CA ASP A 353 19.98 18.38 -2.43
C ASP A 353 19.21 18.16 -1.11
N GLY A 354 19.51 17.09 -0.38
CA GLY A 354 18.91 16.76 0.90
C GLY A 354 19.79 17.10 2.11
N ALA A 355 19.64 16.28 3.17
CA ALA A 355 20.27 16.53 4.48
C ALA A 355 21.81 16.37 4.49
N MET A 356 22.40 15.68 3.51
CA MET A 356 23.83 15.38 3.45
C MET A 356 24.44 15.66 2.07
N PRO A 357 25.76 15.93 1.99
CA PRO A 357 26.48 16.00 0.73
C PRO A 357 26.39 14.69 -0.06
N ALA A 358 26.41 14.76 -1.39
CA ALA A 358 26.27 13.60 -2.30
C ALA A 358 27.21 12.43 -1.96
N VAL A 359 28.42 12.69 -1.48
CA VAL A 359 29.37 11.66 -1.08
C VAL A 359 28.83 10.73 0.01
N GLY A 360 28.03 11.21 0.95
CA GLY A 360 27.43 10.41 2.01
C GLY A 360 26.46 9.38 1.49
N TYR A 361 25.67 9.73 0.47
CA TYR A 361 24.73 8.82 -0.20
C TYR A 361 25.49 7.67 -0.88
N TYR A 362 26.52 8.00 -1.66
CA TYR A 362 27.26 6.97 -2.40
C TYR A 362 28.13 6.09 -1.51
N LEU A 363 28.71 6.61 -0.42
CA LEU A 363 29.42 5.77 0.56
C LEU A 363 28.46 4.78 1.24
N GLY A 364 27.28 5.20 1.62
CA GLY A 364 26.23 4.34 2.16
C GLY A 364 25.81 3.26 1.16
N ALA A 365 25.58 3.66 -0.10
CA ALA A 365 25.21 2.75 -1.18
C ALA A 365 26.30 1.71 -1.47
N VAL A 366 27.58 2.12 -1.56
CA VAL A 366 28.70 1.20 -1.77
C VAL A 366 28.80 0.20 -0.61
N PHE A 367 28.72 0.66 0.63
CA PHE A 367 28.73 -0.22 1.79
C PHE A 367 27.60 -1.25 1.73
N ALA A 368 26.36 -0.81 1.49
CA ALA A 368 25.20 -1.68 1.40
C ALA A 368 25.28 -2.65 0.19
N LEU A 369 25.84 -2.20 -0.95
CA LEU A 369 26.06 -3.04 -2.13
C LEU A 369 27.06 -4.17 -1.84
N VAL A 370 28.16 -3.88 -1.13
CA VAL A 370 29.11 -4.91 -0.70
C VAL A 370 28.41 -5.95 0.18
N LEU A 371 27.55 -5.50 1.12
CA LEU A 371 26.79 -6.41 1.97
C LEU A 371 25.73 -7.20 1.17
N LEU A 372 25.11 -6.61 0.15
CA LEU A 372 24.18 -7.32 -0.74
C LEU A 372 24.90 -8.42 -1.52
N ILE A 373 26.05 -8.12 -2.12
CA ILE A 373 26.86 -9.13 -2.83
C ILE A 373 27.25 -10.27 -1.88
N HIS A 374 27.72 -9.95 -0.68
CA HIS A 374 27.98 -10.92 0.37
C HIS A 374 26.72 -11.74 0.71
N GLY A 375 25.61 -11.07 0.88
CA GLY A 375 24.30 -11.69 1.18
C GLY A 375 23.86 -12.67 0.10
N ILE A 376 23.96 -12.29 -1.17
CA ILE A 376 23.67 -13.17 -2.33
C ILE A 376 24.56 -14.41 -2.29
N HIS A 377 25.88 -14.20 -2.14
CA HIS A 377 26.84 -15.31 -2.11
C HIS A 377 26.53 -16.30 -0.97
N ARG A 378 26.26 -15.81 0.21
CA ARG A 378 25.93 -16.65 1.39
C ARG A 378 24.57 -17.33 1.27
N SER A 379 23.56 -16.64 0.73
CA SER A 379 22.26 -17.22 0.43
C SER A 379 22.36 -18.34 -0.61
N TRP A 380 23.21 -18.17 -1.63
CA TRP A 380 23.54 -19.21 -2.61
C TRP A 380 24.16 -20.44 -1.93
N GLN A 381 25.18 -20.26 -1.10
CA GLN A 381 25.82 -21.37 -0.38
C GLN A 381 24.84 -22.13 0.53
N ARG A 382 23.84 -21.42 1.08
CA ARG A 382 22.83 -21.99 1.98
C ARG A 382 21.59 -22.50 1.27
N ARG A 383 21.54 -22.39 -0.04
CA ARG A 383 20.41 -22.79 -0.88
C ARG A 383 19.09 -22.09 -0.49
N GLU A 384 19.16 -20.81 -0.16
CA GLU A 384 17.98 -19.96 0.06
C GLU A 384 17.30 -19.63 -1.29
N THR A 385 16.82 -20.68 -1.98
CA THR A 385 16.33 -20.61 -3.36
C THR A 385 15.17 -19.62 -3.52
N ALA A 386 14.24 -19.59 -2.57
CA ALA A 386 13.09 -18.68 -2.63
C ALA A 386 13.51 -17.20 -2.55
N ILE A 387 14.43 -16.85 -1.64
CA ILE A 387 14.92 -15.47 -1.48
C ILE A 387 15.67 -15.02 -2.74
N LEU A 388 16.56 -15.85 -3.27
CA LEU A 388 17.33 -15.54 -4.48
C LEU A 388 16.43 -15.43 -5.71
N SER A 389 15.37 -16.25 -5.80
CA SER A 389 14.39 -16.16 -6.89
C SER A 389 13.56 -14.88 -6.79
N GLY A 390 13.15 -14.49 -5.59
CA GLY A 390 12.48 -13.22 -5.34
C GLY A 390 13.39 -12.03 -5.71
N LEU A 391 14.65 -12.05 -5.30
CA LEU A 391 15.62 -11.00 -5.64
C LEU A 391 15.85 -10.91 -7.16
N ALA A 392 15.97 -12.04 -7.85
CA ALA A 392 16.10 -12.07 -9.31
C ALA A 392 14.84 -11.52 -10.00
N ALA A 393 13.65 -11.86 -9.49
CA ALA A 393 12.39 -11.36 -10.01
C ALA A 393 12.27 -9.83 -9.90
N VAL A 394 12.61 -9.25 -8.75
CA VAL A 394 12.54 -7.78 -8.57
C VAL A 394 13.61 -7.06 -9.42
N ALA A 395 14.79 -7.66 -9.61
CA ALA A 395 15.80 -7.12 -10.51
C ALA A 395 15.31 -7.11 -11.97
N LEU A 396 14.63 -8.18 -12.42
CA LEU A 396 14.03 -8.25 -13.75
C LEU A 396 12.86 -7.26 -13.89
N ALA A 397 11.99 -7.16 -12.88
CA ALA A 397 10.89 -6.20 -12.89
C ALA A 397 11.39 -4.75 -12.96
N TYR A 398 12.43 -4.40 -12.18
CA TYR A 398 13.08 -3.10 -12.25
C TYR A 398 13.70 -2.85 -13.63
N ALA A 399 14.44 -3.81 -14.17
CA ALA A 399 15.03 -3.68 -15.50
C ALA A 399 13.97 -3.47 -16.59
N ALA A 400 12.87 -4.21 -16.54
CA ALA A 400 11.75 -4.04 -17.46
C ALA A 400 11.10 -2.65 -17.32
N ALA A 401 10.83 -2.20 -16.08
CA ALA A 401 10.27 -0.88 -15.81
C ALA A 401 11.22 0.25 -16.24
N ARG A 402 12.52 0.04 -16.10
CA ARG A 402 13.56 1.01 -16.47
C ARG A 402 13.77 1.16 -17.96
N LEU A 403 13.62 0.07 -18.72
CA LEU A 403 13.86 0.01 -20.15
C LEU A 403 12.62 0.27 -20.99
N GLY A 404 11.44 -0.13 -20.50
CA GLY A 404 10.19 -0.07 -21.25
C GLY A 404 9.05 0.67 -20.54
N GLY A 405 9.29 1.25 -19.36
CA GLY A 405 8.30 2.01 -18.60
C GLY A 405 8.72 3.46 -18.35
N THR A 406 8.01 4.12 -17.44
CA THR A 406 8.29 5.50 -17.03
C THR A 406 9.19 5.55 -15.79
N PRO A 407 9.82 6.70 -15.47
CA PRO A 407 10.53 6.91 -14.21
C PRO A 407 9.67 6.58 -12.98
N TYR A 408 8.36 6.91 -13.03
CA TYR A 408 7.40 6.61 -11.97
C TYR A 408 7.20 5.10 -11.77
N THR A 409 7.09 4.33 -12.86
CA THR A 409 6.99 2.87 -12.80
C THR A 409 8.28 2.22 -12.26
N ALA A 410 9.44 2.75 -12.68
CA ALA A 410 10.73 2.29 -12.16
C ALA A 410 10.89 2.57 -10.65
N ALA A 411 10.41 3.70 -10.16
CA ALA A 411 10.41 4.04 -8.75
C ALA A 411 9.56 3.07 -7.90
N LYS A 412 8.37 2.70 -8.37
CA LYS A 412 7.54 1.67 -7.75
C LYS A 412 8.23 0.30 -7.69
N ALA A 413 8.96 -0.05 -8.75
CA ALA A 413 9.73 -1.29 -8.77
C ALA A 413 10.86 -1.28 -7.73
N ILE A 414 11.53 -0.14 -7.50
CA ILE A 414 12.54 0.04 -6.45
C ILE A 414 11.91 -0.13 -5.06
N GLU A 415 10.76 0.49 -4.82
CA GLU A 415 10.06 0.42 -3.55
C GLU A 415 9.65 -1.01 -3.20
N ILE A 416 8.95 -1.70 -4.11
CA ILE A 416 8.46 -3.08 -3.90
C ILE A 416 9.63 -4.06 -3.71
N ALA A 417 10.80 -3.78 -4.30
CA ALA A 417 12.01 -4.59 -4.15
C ALA A 417 12.70 -4.42 -2.79
N ALA A 418 12.61 -3.24 -2.17
CA ALA A 418 13.44 -2.85 -1.04
C ALA A 418 13.41 -3.83 0.17
N PRO A 419 12.26 -4.40 0.60
CA PRO A 419 12.22 -5.39 1.67
C PRO A 419 13.03 -6.65 1.37
N LEU A 420 13.00 -7.15 0.12
CA LEU A 420 13.76 -8.35 -0.27
C LEU A 420 15.26 -8.07 -0.35
N VAL A 421 15.65 -6.88 -0.78
CA VAL A 421 17.06 -6.44 -0.78
C VAL A 421 17.56 -6.38 0.68
N ALA A 422 16.84 -5.72 1.56
CA ALA A 422 17.19 -5.64 2.98
C ALA A 422 17.23 -7.03 3.65
N LEU A 423 16.28 -7.92 3.34
CA LEU A 423 16.27 -9.31 3.81
C LEU A 423 17.51 -10.07 3.33
N THR A 424 17.87 -9.92 2.06
CA THR A 424 19.02 -10.60 1.45
C THR A 424 20.36 -10.17 2.09
N ILE A 425 20.46 -8.89 2.46
CA ILE A 425 21.62 -8.36 3.21
C ILE A 425 21.64 -8.94 4.63
N LEU A 426 20.53 -8.80 5.36
CA LEU A 426 20.51 -9.01 6.80
C LEU A 426 20.49 -10.49 7.20
N LEU A 427 19.77 -11.35 6.47
CA LEU A 427 19.57 -12.73 6.92
C LEU A 427 20.88 -13.50 7.09
N PRO A 428 21.81 -13.56 6.10
CA PRO A 428 23.07 -14.22 6.26
C PRO A 428 24.01 -13.50 7.24
N LEU A 429 24.02 -12.18 7.21
CA LEU A 429 24.90 -11.36 8.05
C LEU A 429 24.60 -11.54 9.55
N LEU A 430 23.31 -11.62 9.92
CA LEU A 430 22.90 -11.84 11.31
C LEU A 430 23.14 -13.28 11.79
N TRP A 431 23.12 -14.24 10.88
CA TRP A 431 23.52 -15.61 11.19
C TRP A 431 25.03 -15.71 11.46
N GLU A 432 25.86 -15.01 10.72
CA GLU A 432 27.31 -14.97 10.94
C GLU A 432 27.70 -14.18 12.18
N ALA A 433 26.92 -13.16 12.50
CA ALA A 433 27.08 -12.40 13.75
C ALA A 433 26.80 -13.22 15.02
N ASP A 434 26.26 -14.44 14.86
CA ASP A 434 25.91 -15.37 15.93
C ASP A 434 24.99 -14.77 17.01
N TRP A 435 23.97 -14.01 16.55
CA TRP A 435 22.97 -13.42 17.44
C TRP A 435 21.73 -14.32 17.66
N ARG A 436 21.91 -15.65 17.55
CA ARG A 436 20.84 -16.63 17.79
C ARG A 436 20.65 -16.91 19.29
N LEU A 437 19.40 -17.24 19.64
CA LEU A 437 19.03 -17.57 21.03
C LEU A 437 19.66 -18.88 21.55
N SER A 438 19.87 -19.86 20.66
CA SER A 438 20.15 -21.26 21.03
C SER A 438 21.65 -21.65 21.05
N ARG A 439 22.57 -20.70 20.75
CA ARG A 439 24.01 -21.02 20.78
C ARG A 439 24.73 -20.27 21.92
N PRO A 440 25.51 -20.97 22.76
CA PRO A 440 26.47 -20.29 23.61
C PRO A 440 27.50 -19.58 22.72
N ILE A 441 27.94 -18.39 23.12
CA ILE A 441 28.97 -17.59 22.42
C ILE A 441 30.30 -18.35 22.52
N ALA A 442 30.45 -19.40 21.73
CA ALA A 442 31.61 -20.30 21.81
C ALA A 442 32.72 -19.98 20.81
N ASP A 443 32.45 -19.18 19.78
CA ASP A 443 33.44 -18.91 18.74
C ASP A 443 33.94 -17.46 18.81
N LYS A 444 35.14 -17.29 19.37
CA LYS A 444 35.83 -15.99 19.52
C LYS A 444 36.62 -15.61 18.24
N GLY A 445 36.28 -16.17 17.06
CA GLY A 445 36.95 -15.86 15.82
C GLY A 445 36.74 -14.41 15.36
N ALA A 446 37.63 -13.89 14.52
CA ALA A 446 37.54 -12.53 13.97
C ALA A 446 36.30 -12.34 13.07
N THR A 447 35.83 -13.38 12.39
CA THR A 447 34.68 -13.36 11.47
C THR A 447 33.37 -12.92 12.15
N PRO A 448 32.97 -13.44 13.34
CA PRO A 448 31.76 -12.99 14.02
C PRO A 448 31.81 -11.54 14.48
N ALA A 449 32.98 -11.02 14.85
CA ALA A 449 33.14 -9.63 15.29
C ALA A 449 32.93 -8.66 14.12
N VAL A 450 33.50 -8.95 12.94
CA VAL A 450 33.31 -8.14 11.73
C VAL A 450 31.86 -8.18 11.28
N ALA A 451 31.23 -9.36 11.24
CA ALA A 451 29.82 -9.50 10.90
C ALA A 451 28.89 -8.73 11.86
N ARG A 452 29.18 -8.74 13.18
CA ARG A 452 28.43 -7.95 14.16
C ARG A 452 28.57 -6.45 13.92
N ALA A 453 29.79 -5.98 13.67
CA ALA A 453 30.03 -4.56 13.40
C ALA A 453 29.32 -4.13 12.11
N ALA A 454 29.44 -4.90 11.04
CA ALA A 454 28.80 -4.62 9.77
C ALA A 454 27.26 -4.62 9.89
N ALA A 455 26.69 -5.61 10.59
CA ALA A 455 25.26 -5.68 10.86
C ALA A 455 24.78 -4.49 11.69
N ALA A 456 25.50 -4.12 12.76
CA ALA A 456 25.15 -2.99 13.60
C ALA A 456 25.17 -1.66 12.81
N VAL A 457 26.23 -1.43 12.01
CA VAL A 457 26.34 -0.24 11.17
C VAL A 457 25.21 -0.19 10.15
N PHE A 458 24.92 -1.30 9.46
CA PHE A 458 23.83 -1.35 8.49
C PHE A 458 22.46 -1.08 9.12
N LEU A 459 22.15 -1.75 10.24
CA LEU A 459 20.88 -1.59 10.95
C LEU A 459 20.67 -0.16 11.45
N LEU A 460 21.73 0.46 12.00
CA LEU A 460 21.67 1.84 12.49
C LEU A 460 21.53 2.84 11.32
N ALA A 461 22.32 2.70 10.27
CA ALA A 461 22.30 3.62 9.14
C ALA A 461 20.99 3.51 8.35
N ALA A 462 20.55 2.29 7.99
CA ALA A 462 19.29 2.09 7.28
C ALA A 462 18.08 2.49 8.13
N GLY A 463 18.08 2.16 9.43
CA GLY A 463 17.04 2.58 10.36
C GLY A 463 16.96 4.11 10.50
N ALA A 464 18.11 4.80 10.55
CA ALA A 464 18.15 6.27 10.58
C ALA A 464 17.60 6.88 9.29
N CYS A 465 17.94 6.32 8.11
CA CYS A 465 17.40 6.79 6.83
C CYS A 465 15.87 6.60 6.76
N SER A 466 15.34 5.45 7.20
CA SER A 466 13.89 5.23 7.28
C SER A 466 13.20 6.19 8.26
N ALA A 467 13.79 6.40 9.43
CA ALA A 467 13.27 7.34 10.42
C ALA A 467 13.27 8.79 9.90
N LEU A 468 14.31 9.18 9.15
CA LEU A 468 14.41 10.49 8.52
C LEU A 468 13.28 10.68 7.49
N ALA A 469 13.03 9.70 6.62
CA ALA A 469 11.93 9.75 5.66
C ALA A 469 10.57 9.88 6.34
N LEU A 470 10.33 9.12 7.41
CA LEU A 470 9.09 9.19 8.19
C LEU A 470 8.93 10.54 8.92
N ALA A 471 10.01 11.09 9.48
CA ALA A 471 9.97 12.36 10.18
C ALA A 471 9.72 13.56 9.26
N ASN A 472 10.05 13.44 7.97
CA ASN A 472 9.80 14.49 6.96
C ASN A 472 8.50 14.26 6.16
N ALA A 473 7.71 13.25 6.53
CA ALA A 473 6.45 12.95 5.87
C ALA A 473 5.41 14.06 6.14
N PRO A 474 4.89 14.75 5.11
CA PRO A 474 3.90 15.78 5.33
C PRO A 474 2.54 15.18 5.69
N VAL A 475 1.87 15.78 6.66
CA VAL A 475 0.50 15.45 7.04
C VAL A 475 -0.37 16.67 6.80
N GLY A 476 -1.30 16.58 5.86
CA GLY A 476 -2.29 17.63 5.65
C GLY A 476 -3.44 17.56 6.66
N PRO A 477 -4.31 18.57 6.66
CA PRO A 477 -5.54 18.53 7.46
C PRO A 477 -6.46 17.39 6.99
N THR A 478 -7.57 17.18 7.69
CA THR A 478 -8.60 16.19 7.31
C THR A 478 -9.46 16.62 6.11
N THR A 479 -9.26 17.84 5.62
CA THR A 479 -9.97 18.44 4.49
C THR A 479 -8.98 19.13 3.56
N TYR A 480 -9.20 19.06 2.24
CA TYR A 480 -8.40 19.77 1.24
C TYR A 480 -8.79 21.24 1.14
N SER A 481 -10.06 21.55 1.34
CA SER A 481 -10.61 22.92 1.28
C SER A 481 -11.69 23.10 2.34
N PRO A 482 -11.37 23.79 3.47
CA PRO A 482 -12.38 24.09 4.49
C PRO A 482 -13.57 24.89 3.96
N ALA A 483 -13.34 25.76 2.96
CA ALA A 483 -14.39 26.53 2.32
C ALA A 483 -15.42 25.64 1.60
N LEU A 484 -14.95 24.69 0.78
CA LEU A 484 -15.83 23.72 0.12
C LEU A 484 -16.50 22.78 1.14
N THR A 485 -15.78 22.33 2.14
CA THR A 485 -16.35 21.52 3.23
C THR A 485 -17.48 22.25 3.94
N GLY A 486 -17.34 23.56 4.15
CA GLY A 486 -18.39 24.42 4.73
C GLY A 486 -19.65 24.56 3.85
N LEU A 487 -19.54 24.30 2.54
CA LEU A 487 -20.69 24.28 1.63
C LEU A 487 -21.40 22.92 1.59
N ARG A 488 -20.73 21.83 1.96
CA ARG A 488 -21.25 20.45 1.89
C ARG A 488 -22.66 20.28 2.48
N PRO A 489 -22.97 20.77 3.71
CA PRO A 489 -24.30 20.58 4.29
C PRO A 489 -25.42 21.26 3.49
N LEU A 490 -25.09 22.25 2.65
CA LEU A 490 -26.06 22.99 1.85
C LEU A 490 -26.36 22.32 0.52
N VAL A 491 -25.46 21.46 0.04
CA VAL A 491 -25.53 20.80 -1.28
C VAL A 491 -25.71 19.27 -1.16
N ALA A 492 -25.69 18.74 0.06
CA ALA A 492 -25.98 17.34 0.31
C ALA A 492 -27.36 16.98 -0.25
N ASP A 493 -27.46 15.79 -0.83
CA ASP A 493 -28.66 15.24 -1.48
C ASP A 493 -29.11 15.94 -2.77
N ASP A 494 -28.43 17.00 -3.21
CA ASP A 494 -28.76 17.78 -4.39
C ASP A 494 -27.71 17.69 -5.51
N SER A 495 -28.08 18.12 -6.72
CA SER A 495 -27.17 18.19 -7.87
C SER A 495 -26.46 19.54 -7.91
N THR A 496 -25.13 19.51 -7.86
CA THR A 496 -24.28 20.69 -7.83
C THR A 496 -23.33 20.69 -9.05
N LEU A 497 -23.37 21.77 -9.82
CA LEU A 497 -22.38 22.04 -10.87
C LEU A 497 -21.25 22.89 -10.28
N VAL A 498 -20.03 22.42 -10.38
CA VAL A 498 -18.84 23.20 -10.09
C VAL A 498 -18.24 23.68 -11.39
N ILE A 499 -18.11 25.00 -11.53
CA ILE A 499 -17.41 25.61 -12.66
C ILE A 499 -15.97 25.83 -12.22
N ALA A 500 -15.05 25.15 -12.87
CA ALA A 500 -13.63 25.17 -12.56
C ALA A 500 -12.84 25.76 -13.74
N SER A 501 -11.68 26.37 -13.43
CA SER A 501 -10.77 26.85 -14.47
C SER A 501 -10.27 25.71 -15.35
N ASP A 502 -10.00 25.99 -16.62
CA ASP A 502 -9.46 25.01 -17.56
C ASP A 502 -8.15 24.39 -17.07
N SER A 503 -7.31 25.19 -16.38
CA SER A 503 -6.08 24.68 -15.77
C SER A 503 -6.32 23.67 -14.65
N LEU A 504 -7.38 23.83 -13.86
CA LEU A 504 -7.74 22.88 -12.79
C LEU A 504 -8.35 21.60 -13.37
N ILE A 505 -9.08 21.71 -14.49
CA ILE A 505 -9.63 20.55 -15.22
C ILE A 505 -8.50 19.76 -15.89
N ALA A 506 -7.49 20.45 -16.42
CA ALA A 506 -6.32 19.82 -17.03
C ALA A 506 -5.41 19.12 -16.01
N ASP A 507 -5.47 19.52 -14.74
CA ASP A 507 -4.76 18.82 -13.66
C ASP A 507 -5.50 17.53 -13.31
N GLU A 508 -4.84 16.38 -13.51
CA GLU A 508 -5.38 15.05 -13.24
C GLU A 508 -5.94 14.92 -11.81
N HIS A 509 -5.36 15.65 -10.86
CA HIS A 509 -5.73 15.58 -9.44
C HIS A 509 -6.55 16.78 -8.96
N GLY A 510 -6.81 17.75 -9.85
CA GLY A 510 -7.49 18.99 -9.47
C GLY A 510 -8.97 18.82 -9.14
N THR A 511 -9.69 18.01 -9.90
CA THR A 511 -11.14 17.83 -9.76
C THR A 511 -11.58 16.84 -8.67
N PRO A 512 -10.85 15.73 -8.38
CA PRO A 512 -11.26 14.76 -7.38
C PRO A 512 -11.42 15.34 -5.97
N TYR A 513 -10.55 16.29 -5.55
CA TYR A 513 -10.69 16.88 -4.22
C TYR A 513 -11.95 17.73 -4.07
N ILE A 514 -12.40 18.42 -5.15
CA ILE A 514 -13.64 19.20 -5.14
C ILE A 514 -14.84 18.27 -4.94
N ALA A 515 -14.89 17.19 -5.71
CA ALA A 515 -15.95 16.19 -5.59
C ALA A 515 -15.94 15.52 -4.20
N TRP A 516 -14.76 15.26 -3.64
CA TRP A 516 -14.61 14.74 -2.28
C TRP A 516 -15.12 15.73 -1.23
N GLU A 517 -14.78 17.02 -1.35
CA GLU A 517 -15.20 18.03 -0.37
C GLU A 517 -16.70 18.30 -0.41
N LEU A 518 -17.34 18.20 -1.57
CA LEU A 518 -18.78 18.41 -1.76
C LEU A 518 -19.61 17.10 -1.77
N ARG A 519 -19.01 15.98 -1.34
CA ARG A 519 -19.66 14.66 -1.33
C ARG A 519 -20.98 14.64 -0.52
N GLY A 520 -21.80 13.63 -0.74
CA GLY A 520 -23.15 13.50 -0.19
C GLY A 520 -24.25 13.97 -1.16
N GLY A 521 -23.87 14.67 -2.24
CA GLY A 521 -24.71 15.06 -3.35
C GLY A 521 -24.11 14.67 -4.70
N ARG A 522 -24.83 14.90 -5.78
CA ARG A 522 -24.32 14.71 -7.15
C ARG A 522 -23.49 15.91 -7.58
N VAL A 523 -22.17 15.74 -7.66
CA VAL A 523 -21.24 16.78 -8.06
C VAL A 523 -20.84 16.56 -9.52
N CYS A 524 -21.07 17.59 -10.35
CA CYS A 524 -20.59 17.70 -11.73
C CYS A 524 -19.57 18.81 -11.81
N ILE A 525 -18.54 18.64 -12.63
CA ILE A 525 -17.51 19.65 -12.82
C ILE A 525 -17.41 19.95 -14.31
N ALA A 526 -17.46 21.24 -14.68
CA ALA A 526 -17.31 21.72 -16.04
C ALA A 526 -16.21 22.79 -16.10
N ALA A 527 -15.51 22.85 -17.22
CA ALA A 527 -14.56 23.91 -17.49
C ALA A 527 -15.28 25.25 -17.74
N GLU A 528 -14.66 26.35 -17.37
CA GLU A 528 -15.17 27.70 -17.66
C GLU A 528 -15.38 27.94 -19.16
N SER A 529 -14.52 27.35 -20.00
CA SER A 529 -14.63 27.42 -21.47
C SER A 529 -15.75 26.54 -22.05
N GLU A 530 -16.33 25.61 -21.30
CA GLU A 530 -17.33 24.64 -21.76
C GLU A 530 -18.75 24.95 -21.28
N ILE A 531 -18.95 26.05 -20.56
CA ILE A 531 -20.27 26.41 -20.03
C ILE A 531 -21.14 27.09 -21.09
N ASP A 532 -22.35 26.55 -21.24
CA ASP A 532 -23.39 27.17 -22.09
C ASP A 532 -23.97 28.43 -21.38
N ALA A 533 -24.78 29.21 -22.15
CA ALA A 533 -25.43 30.42 -21.61
C ALA A 533 -26.45 30.15 -20.49
N THR A 534 -26.83 28.90 -20.26
CA THR A 534 -27.77 28.47 -19.22
C THR A 534 -27.26 27.24 -18.46
N PRO A 535 -27.49 27.15 -17.15
CA PRO A 535 -27.12 25.97 -16.39
C PRO A 535 -27.84 24.72 -16.93
N PRO A 536 -27.18 23.55 -16.92
CA PRO A 536 -27.81 22.30 -17.33
C PRO A 536 -29.10 22.03 -16.54
N ALA A 537 -30.11 21.48 -17.20
CA ALA A 537 -31.38 21.13 -16.54
C ALA A 537 -31.12 20.17 -15.36
N GLY A 538 -31.77 20.42 -14.21
CA GLY A 538 -31.67 19.59 -13.01
C GLY A 538 -30.53 19.94 -12.06
N VAL A 539 -29.69 20.93 -12.38
CA VAL A 539 -28.69 21.47 -11.45
C VAL A 539 -29.38 22.39 -10.43
N ARG A 540 -29.29 22.04 -9.15
CA ARG A 540 -29.87 22.84 -8.06
C ARG A 540 -28.92 23.91 -7.55
N PHE A 541 -27.65 23.64 -7.54
CA PHE A 541 -26.62 24.56 -7.08
C PHE A 541 -25.49 24.70 -8.10
N VAL A 542 -24.90 25.88 -8.14
CA VAL A 542 -23.67 26.13 -8.90
C VAL A 542 -22.62 26.65 -7.92
N VAL A 543 -21.40 26.12 -8.02
CA VAL A 543 -20.24 26.59 -7.26
C VAL A 543 -19.22 27.16 -8.23
N THR A 544 -18.76 28.37 -7.98
CA THR A 544 -17.67 29.01 -8.73
C THR A 544 -16.56 29.45 -7.80
N ARG A 545 -15.35 29.61 -8.32
CA ARG A 545 -14.27 30.30 -7.64
C ARG A 545 -14.27 31.76 -8.12
N GLY A 546 -14.24 32.71 -7.19
CA GLY A 546 -14.25 34.15 -7.50
C GLY A 546 -15.14 34.92 -6.55
N ASP A 547 -15.59 36.10 -6.98
CA ASP A 547 -16.40 37.01 -6.20
C ASP A 547 -17.89 36.94 -6.54
N ALA A 548 -18.73 37.49 -5.66
CA ALA A 548 -20.18 37.56 -5.88
C ALA A 548 -20.60 38.42 -7.10
N GLY A 549 -19.69 39.21 -7.64
CA GLY A 549 -19.88 39.99 -8.87
C GLY A 549 -19.79 39.15 -10.13
N ASP A 550 -19.00 38.06 -10.10
CA ASP A 550 -18.70 37.22 -11.27
C ASP A 550 -19.75 36.11 -11.44
N ARG A 551 -20.98 36.56 -11.73
CA ARG A 551 -22.12 35.65 -11.86
C ARG A 551 -22.00 34.80 -13.15
N PRO A 552 -21.89 33.47 -13.08
CA PRO A 552 -21.70 32.63 -14.26
C PRO A 552 -22.94 32.54 -15.15
N TYR A 553 -24.14 32.75 -14.57
CA TYR A 553 -25.42 32.73 -15.30
C TYR A 553 -26.35 33.86 -14.87
N PRO A 554 -27.12 34.50 -15.76
CA PRO A 554 -27.92 35.68 -15.46
C PRO A 554 -28.99 35.50 -14.36
N ARG A 555 -29.51 34.29 -14.20
CA ARG A 555 -30.61 33.98 -13.25
C ARG A 555 -30.17 33.27 -11.98
N LEU A 556 -28.92 33.45 -11.55
CA LEU A 556 -28.44 32.92 -10.28
C LEU A 556 -28.50 34.00 -9.21
N ARG A 557 -28.78 33.58 -7.97
CA ARG A 557 -28.60 34.40 -6.77
C ARG A 557 -27.54 33.77 -5.86
N VAL A 558 -26.80 34.57 -5.14
CA VAL A 558 -25.84 34.11 -4.14
C VAL A 558 -26.61 33.44 -2.99
N ARG A 559 -26.33 32.16 -2.75
CA ARG A 559 -26.83 31.41 -1.60
C ARG A 559 -25.91 31.51 -0.39
N ARG A 560 -24.59 31.40 -0.64
CA ARG A 560 -23.54 31.44 0.39
C ARG A 560 -22.22 31.93 -0.19
N LEU A 561 -21.55 32.78 0.55
CA LEU A 561 -20.13 33.13 0.32
C LEU A 561 -19.26 32.25 1.21
N ALA A 562 -18.27 31.58 0.61
CA ALA A 562 -17.25 30.78 1.27
C ALA A 562 -15.91 31.00 0.55
N PRO A 563 -15.28 32.17 0.73
CA PRO A 563 -14.09 32.52 -0.03
C PRO A 563 -13.01 31.44 -0.01
N PRO A 564 -12.42 31.11 -1.17
CA PRO A 564 -12.56 31.74 -2.49
C PRO A 564 -13.73 31.26 -3.36
N TYR A 565 -14.74 30.62 -2.78
CA TYR A 565 -15.90 30.03 -3.51
C TYR A 565 -17.18 30.77 -3.24
N VAL A 566 -18.08 30.76 -4.24
CA VAL A 566 -19.45 31.26 -4.16
C VAL A 566 -20.40 30.13 -4.50
N LEU A 567 -21.37 29.89 -3.62
CA LEU A 567 -22.51 28.99 -3.86
C LEU A 567 -23.68 29.78 -4.42
N TRP A 568 -24.13 29.43 -5.60
CA TRP A 568 -25.24 30.04 -6.30
C TRP A 568 -26.46 29.11 -6.32
N GLU A 569 -27.64 29.70 -6.34
CA GLU A 569 -28.92 29.02 -6.51
C GLU A 569 -29.71 29.65 -7.66
N PRO A 570 -30.33 28.88 -8.58
CA PRO A 570 -31.17 29.41 -9.63
C PRO A 570 -32.38 30.17 -9.07
N SER A 571 -32.72 31.33 -9.68
CA SER A 571 -33.91 32.09 -9.37
C SER A 571 -35.12 31.49 -10.09
N GLY A 572 -35.70 30.40 -9.59
CA GLY A 572 -36.87 29.72 -10.16
C GLY A 572 -36.98 28.27 -9.67
N THR A 573 -38.12 27.63 -9.92
CA THR A 573 -38.33 26.22 -9.59
C THR A 573 -37.53 25.31 -10.54
N VAL A 574 -36.62 24.55 -10.00
CA VAL A 574 -35.92 23.48 -10.74
C VAL A 574 -36.82 22.26 -10.80
N THR A 575 -37.43 22.00 -11.96
CA THR A 575 -38.49 20.99 -12.13
C THR A 575 -38.02 19.60 -12.52
N ALA A 576 -36.73 19.35 -12.71
CA ALA A 576 -36.26 18.02 -13.11
C ALA A 576 -34.99 17.62 -12.36
N LYS A 577 -35.00 16.43 -11.78
CA LYS A 577 -33.79 15.68 -11.37
C LYS A 577 -33.16 15.05 -12.62
N SER A 578 -32.68 15.84 -13.53
CA SER A 578 -31.85 15.29 -14.62
C SER A 578 -30.49 14.90 -14.02
N PRO A 579 -29.95 13.71 -14.34
CA PRO A 579 -28.56 13.43 -14.01
C PRO A 579 -27.71 14.50 -14.68
N CYS A 580 -26.81 15.11 -13.96
CA CYS A 580 -25.70 15.83 -14.56
C CYS A 580 -25.12 14.96 -15.68
N PRO A 581 -24.95 15.44 -16.92
CA PRO A 581 -24.16 14.71 -17.87
C PRO A 581 -22.83 14.44 -17.16
N LEU A 582 -22.45 13.16 -17.07
CA LEU A 582 -21.10 12.79 -16.70
C LEU A 582 -20.26 13.39 -17.84
N ILE A 583 -19.74 14.59 -17.61
CA ILE A 583 -18.73 15.16 -18.49
C ILE A 583 -17.58 14.19 -18.31
N ALA A 584 -17.45 13.27 -19.27
CA ALA A 584 -16.29 12.43 -19.37
C ALA A 584 -15.12 13.41 -19.41
N VAL A 585 -14.30 13.44 -18.37
CA VAL A 585 -13.02 14.11 -18.42
C VAL A 585 -12.34 13.51 -19.64
N ARG A 586 -12.36 14.23 -20.77
CA ARG A 586 -11.52 13.89 -21.92
C ARG A 586 -10.12 13.98 -21.35
N GLN A 587 -9.49 12.82 -21.16
CA GLN A 587 -8.04 12.79 -21.00
C GLN A 587 -7.49 13.63 -22.14
N ALA A 588 -6.95 14.79 -21.81
CA ALA A 588 -6.22 15.59 -22.76
C ALA A 588 -5.09 14.67 -23.26
N ARG A 589 -5.24 14.17 -24.49
CA ARG A 589 -4.13 13.56 -25.20
C ARG A 589 -3.05 14.63 -25.20
N GLN A 590 -2.04 14.46 -24.36
CA GLN A 590 -0.83 15.27 -24.46
C GLN A 590 -0.27 14.98 -25.85
N GLY A 591 -0.46 15.94 -26.75
CA GLY A 591 0.21 15.92 -28.03
C GLY A 591 1.72 15.91 -27.78
N PRO A 592 2.53 15.30 -28.68
CA PRO A 592 3.95 15.19 -28.49
C PRO A 592 4.54 16.60 -28.33
N ALA A 593 5.15 16.85 -27.18
CA ALA A 593 6.01 18.00 -27.01
C ALA A 593 7.16 17.87 -28.02
N ARG A 594 7.17 18.77 -29.02
CA ARG A 594 8.28 18.93 -29.96
C ARG A 594 9.47 19.58 -29.27
#